data_b84afa685bdc09dca4f9bbcb8ece665e
#
_entry.id   b84afa685bdc09dca4f9bbcb8ece665e
#
_cell.length_a   1.000
_cell.length_b   1.000
_cell.length_c   1.000
_cell.angle_alpha   90.00
_cell.angle_beta   90.00
_cell.angle_gamma   90.00
#
_symmetry.space_group_name_H-M   'P 1'
#
loop_
_entity.id
_entity.type
_entity.pdbx_description
1 polymer ?
#
loop_
_entity_poly.entity_id
_entity_poly.type
_entity_poly.pdbx_seq_one_letter_code
_entity_poly.pdbx_strand_id
1 'polypeptide(L)'
;MERDLAAASPETLAQDVERLEKSASAQESRYHDLSKRITGLESQLEALGALGLEEQHATLSASLERARLRLGELTRRASALDHLLEVLEREKRALTSSIRAPLEEKLRRYTRHLFEAEVEFGDDLAPTRVSRRFGQAAEEATFDKLSYGAREQVGLLLRLAYADLLAEAGRPTLILLDDALVHTDGARLEAMKRALYDAATRHQILFFTCHPERFDDLGVPARSLLLERNAA
;
A
#
# COMPACT_ATOMS: atom_id res chain seq x y z
N MET A 1 16.00 95.02 -47.34
CA MET A 1 14.53 94.75 -47.34
C MET A 1 13.85 95.22 -48.65
N GLU A 2 14.05 96.46 -49.18
CA GLU A 2 13.42 96.82 -50.44
C GLU A 2 14.02 96.18 -51.70
N ARG A 3 15.28 95.71 -51.67
CA ARG A 3 15.94 95.06 -52.82
C ARG A 3 15.57 93.58 -52.94
N ASP A 4 15.15 92.97 -51.88
CA ASP A 4 14.75 91.53 -51.90
C ASP A 4 13.27 91.37 -52.34
N LEU A 5 12.47 92.39 -52.13
CA LEU A 5 11.07 92.45 -52.61
C LEU A 5 10.95 92.66 -54.12
N ALA A 6 11.96 93.29 -54.77
CA ALA A 6 11.97 93.53 -56.25
C ALA A 6 12.47 92.27 -57.03
N ALA A 7 13.05 91.33 -56.43
CA ALA A 7 13.60 90.09 -57.06
C ALA A 7 12.62 88.91 -57.14
N ALA A 8 11.59 88.94 -56.34
CA ALA A 8 10.55 87.92 -56.36
C ALA A 8 9.33 88.40 -57.14
N SER A 9 9.00 87.73 -58.23
CA SER A 9 7.78 88.09 -58.97
C SER A 9 6.55 87.85 -58.09
N PRO A 10 5.50 88.70 -58.15
CA PRO A 10 4.29 88.48 -57.35
C PRO A 10 3.64 87.14 -57.52
N GLU A 11 3.85 86.51 -58.68
CA GLU A 11 3.33 85.15 -59.02
C GLU A 11 4.06 84.07 -58.28
N THR A 12 5.41 84.14 -58.11
CA THR A 12 6.17 83.15 -57.34
C THR A 12 5.88 83.18 -55.84
N LEU A 13 5.68 84.40 -55.30
CA LEU A 13 5.25 84.56 -53.90
C LEU A 13 3.85 84.00 -53.66
N ALA A 14 2.90 84.22 -54.59
CA ALA A 14 1.57 83.67 -54.50
C ALA A 14 1.59 82.11 -54.57
N GLN A 15 2.43 81.52 -55.41
CA GLN A 15 2.59 80.10 -55.53
C GLN A 15 3.24 79.53 -54.26
N ASP A 16 4.22 80.16 -53.65
CA ASP A 16 4.84 79.72 -52.41
C ASP A 16 3.89 79.82 -51.23
N VAL A 17 3.06 80.85 -51.14
CA VAL A 17 2.00 80.93 -50.11
C VAL A 17 0.99 79.84 -50.29
N GLU A 18 0.47 79.58 -51.50
CA GLU A 18 -0.45 78.45 -51.73
C GLU A 18 0.17 77.07 -51.38
N ARG A 19 1.44 76.90 -51.73
CA ARG A 19 2.17 75.67 -51.39
C ARG A 19 2.33 75.47 -49.86
N LEU A 20 2.67 76.58 -49.14
CA LEU A 20 2.80 76.56 -47.68
C LEU A 20 1.46 76.35 -46.98
N GLU A 21 0.38 76.94 -47.46
CA GLU A 21 -0.99 76.75 -46.97
C GLU A 21 -1.43 75.29 -47.16
N LYS A 22 -1.21 74.71 -48.34
CA LYS A 22 -1.50 73.30 -48.60
C LYS A 22 -0.67 72.40 -47.70
N SER A 23 0.62 72.70 -47.48
CA SER A 23 1.49 71.96 -46.57
C SER A 23 1.04 72.07 -45.11
N ALA A 24 0.66 73.29 -44.67
CA ALA A 24 0.14 73.54 -43.33
C ALA A 24 -1.17 72.73 -43.08
N SER A 25 -2.12 72.84 -44.04
CA SER A 25 -3.38 72.08 -43.95
C SER A 25 -3.16 70.54 -43.92
N ALA A 26 -2.23 70.04 -44.75
CA ALA A 26 -1.86 68.63 -44.76
C ALA A 26 -1.20 68.18 -43.43
N GLN A 27 -0.39 69.05 -42.83
CA GLN A 27 0.21 68.79 -41.52
C GLN A 27 -0.82 68.81 -40.38
N GLU A 28 -1.74 69.73 -40.43
CA GLU A 28 -2.83 69.86 -39.47
C GLU A 28 -3.78 68.68 -39.54
N SER A 29 -4.12 68.18 -40.72
CA SER A 29 -4.85 66.90 -40.88
C SER A 29 -4.12 65.74 -40.31
N ARG A 30 -2.82 65.60 -40.58
CA ARG A 30 -1.99 64.53 -39.99
C ARG A 30 -1.93 64.61 -38.47
N TYR A 31 -1.80 65.81 -37.92
CA TYR A 31 -1.80 65.99 -36.46
C TYR A 31 -3.12 65.58 -35.86
N HIS A 32 -4.26 65.96 -36.46
CA HIS A 32 -5.57 65.48 -35.99
C HIS A 32 -5.76 63.96 -36.07
N ASP A 33 -5.30 63.33 -37.15
CA ASP A 33 -5.40 61.91 -37.32
C ASP A 33 -4.54 61.15 -36.30
N LEU A 34 -3.31 61.60 -36.05
CA LEU A 34 -2.43 61.06 -35.04
C LEU A 34 -3.00 61.22 -33.62
N SER A 35 -3.55 62.46 -33.35
CA SER A 35 -4.19 62.76 -32.06
C SER A 35 -5.37 61.81 -31.79
N LYS A 36 -6.26 61.64 -32.78
CA LYS A 36 -7.38 60.67 -32.67
C LYS A 36 -6.90 59.27 -32.47
N ARG A 37 -5.81 58.82 -33.12
CA ARG A 37 -5.24 57.51 -33.01
C ARG A 37 -4.63 57.30 -31.63
N ILE A 38 -3.94 58.29 -31.07
CA ILE A 38 -3.40 58.25 -29.71
C ILE A 38 -4.53 58.05 -28.67
N THR A 39 -5.57 58.96 -28.75
CA THR A 39 -6.71 58.83 -27.82
C THR A 39 -7.44 57.51 -27.92
N GLY A 40 -7.57 56.96 -29.13
CA GLY A 40 -8.15 55.66 -29.35
C GLY A 40 -7.32 54.50 -28.72
N LEU A 41 -6.00 54.56 -28.85
CA LEU A 41 -5.09 53.59 -28.24
C LEU A 41 -5.05 53.71 -26.72
N GLU A 42 -5.05 54.94 -26.19
CA GLU A 42 -5.14 55.19 -24.73
C GLU A 42 -6.43 54.62 -24.15
N SER A 43 -7.57 54.86 -24.81
CA SER A 43 -8.85 54.28 -24.39
C SER A 43 -8.88 52.76 -24.45
N GLN A 44 -8.27 52.14 -25.47
CA GLN A 44 -8.13 50.66 -25.55
C GLN A 44 -7.24 50.11 -24.45
N LEU A 45 -6.13 50.79 -24.14
CA LEU A 45 -5.21 50.39 -23.08
C LEU A 45 -5.88 50.48 -21.71
N GLU A 46 -6.66 51.52 -21.47
CA GLU A 46 -7.44 51.71 -20.25
C GLU A 46 -8.53 50.65 -20.10
N ALA A 47 -9.21 50.30 -21.18
CA ALA A 47 -10.19 49.22 -21.20
C ALA A 47 -9.57 47.84 -20.91
N LEU A 48 -8.38 47.55 -21.44
CA LEU A 48 -7.63 46.32 -21.16
C LEU A 48 -7.13 46.30 -19.72
N GLY A 49 -6.67 47.40 -19.18
CA GLY A 49 -6.28 47.50 -17.75
C GLY A 49 -7.48 47.33 -16.82
N ALA A 50 -8.64 47.85 -17.16
CA ALA A 50 -9.89 47.69 -16.40
C ALA A 50 -10.38 46.24 -16.35
N LEU A 51 -9.99 45.36 -17.27
CA LEU A 51 -10.28 43.93 -17.25
C LEU A 51 -9.44 43.15 -16.19
N GLY A 52 -8.50 43.81 -15.53
CA GLY A 52 -7.69 43.17 -14.47
C GLY A 52 -6.83 42.00 -14.96
N LEU A 53 -6.45 41.97 -16.23
CA LEU A 53 -5.71 40.85 -16.85
C LEU A 53 -4.36 40.61 -16.18
N GLU A 54 -3.67 41.65 -15.73
CA GLU A 54 -2.40 41.51 -15.00
C GLU A 54 -2.61 40.85 -13.63
N GLU A 55 -3.66 41.24 -12.90
CA GLU A 55 -4.01 40.65 -11.62
C GLU A 55 -4.44 39.20 -11.78
N GLN A 56 -5.24 38.87 -12.80
CA GLN A 56 -5.59 37.51 -13.15
C GLN A 56 -4.37 36.67 -13.50
N HIS A 57 -3.45 37.17 -14.29
CA HIS A 57 -2.20 36.52 -14.65
C HIS A 57 -1.33 36.26 -13.41
N ALA A 58 -1.17 37.25 -12.53
CA ALA A 58 -0.41 37.11 -11.30
C ALA A 58 -1.03 36.04 -10.37
N THR A 59 -2.36 36.05 -10.23
CA THR A 59 -3.11 35.08 -9.41
C THR A 59 -2.98 33.66 -9.95
N LEU A 60 -3.14 33.47 -11.26
CA LEU A 60 -2.99 32.18 -11.91
C LEU A 60 -1.56 31.66 -11.83
N SER A 61 -0.57 32.54 -12.04
CA SER A 61 0.84 32.19 -11.91
C SER A 61 1.19 31.73 -10.49
N ALA A 62 0.73 32.44 -9.47
CA ALA A 62 0.91 32.08 -8.07
C ALA A 62 0.20 30.76 -7.73
N SER A 63 -0.99 30.53 -8.30
CA SER A 63 -1.72 29.28 -8.13
C SER A 63 -1.00 28.09 -8.79
N LEU A 64 -0.47 28.28 -10.00
CA LEU A 64 0.32 27.28 -10.71
C LEU A 64 1.58 26.88 -9.94
N GLU A 65 2.31 27.86 -9.42
CA GLU A 65 3.52 27.58 -8.61
C GLU A 65 3.17 26.81 -7.34
N ARG A 66 2.11 27.17 -6.64
CA ARG A 66 1.64 26.40 -5.46
C ARG A 66 1.25 24.98 -5.83
N ALA A 67 0.55 24.79 -6.96
CA ALA A 67 0.17 23.47 -7.44
C ALA A 67 1.40 22.63 -7.82
N ARG A 68 2.41 23.21 -8.45
CA ARG A 68 3.68 22.55 -8.79
C ARG A 68 4.45 22.11 -7.54
N LEU A 69 4.56 22.97 -6.55
CA LEU A 69 5.20 22.64 -5.28
C LEU A 69 4.48 21.49 -4.57
N ARG A 70 3.14 21.55 -4.54
CA ARG A 70 2.31 20.50 -3.94
C ARG A 70 2.44 19.18 -4.68
N LEU A 71 2.45 19.20 -6.01
CA LEU A 71 2.68 18.01 -6.84
C LEU A 71 4.06 17.38 -6.53
N GLY A 72 5.10 18.22 -6.47
CA GLY A 72 6.45 17.75 -6.15
C GLY A 72 6.55 17.12 -4.74
N GLU A 73 5.86 17.68 -3.76
CA GLU A 73 5.77 17.13 -2.40
C GLU A 73 5.06 15.77 -2.40
N LEU A 74 3.89 15.68 -3.04
CA LEU A 74 3.12 14.44 -3.12
C LEU A 74 3.86 13.35 -3.88
N THR A 75 4.53 13.69 -4.99
CA THR A 75 5.34 12.74 -5.75
C THR A 75 6.49 12.17 -4.92
N ARG A 76 7.22 13.02 -4.20
CA ARG A 76 8.29 12.54 -3.29
C ARG A 76 7.75 11.65 -2.19
N ARG A 77 6.59 12.00 -1.62
CA ARG A 77 5.96 11.19 -0.58
C ARG A 77 5.50 9.84 -1.12
N ALA A 78 4.89 9.81 -2.31
CA ALA A 78 4.49 8.57 -2.97
C ALA A 78 5.69 7.67 -3.22
N SER A 79 6.77 8.19 -3.82
CA SER A 79 8.00 7.41 -4.07
C SER A 79 8.65 6.88 -2.79
N ALA A 80 8.62 7.66 -1.70
CA ALA A 80 9.13 7.19 -0.41
C ALA A 80 8.29 6.05 0.19
N LEU A 81 6.95 6.12 0.04
CA LEU A 81 6.05 5.07 0.49
C LEU A 81 6.20 3.79 -0.35
N ASP A 82 6.34 3.90 -1.66
CA ASP A 82 6.60 2.77 -2.55
C ASP A 82 7.90 2.06 -2.16
N HIS A 83 8.97 2.83 -1.96
CA HIS A 83 10.25 2.26 -1.53
C HIS A 83 10.15 1.57 -0.16
N LEU A 84 9.45 2.19 0.79
CA LEU A 84 9.20 1.58 2.12
C LEU A 84 8.44 0.26 1.98
N LEU A 85 7.41 0.22 1.14
CA LEU A 85 6.63 -0.99 0.88
C LEU A 85 7.51 -2.11 0.31
N GLU A 86 8.34 -1.80 -0.71
CA GLU A 86 9.27 -2.75 -1.30
C GLU A 86 10.25 -3.33 -0.27
N VAL A 87 10.81 -2.47 0.59
CA VAL A 87 11.72 -2.91 1.67
C VAL A 87 10.98 -3.83 2.64
N LEU A 88 9.80 -3.43 3.10
CA LEU A 88 9.01 -4.23 4.06
C LEU A 88 8.63 -5.60 3.48
N GLU A 89 8.21 -5.65 2.22
CA GLU A 89 7.88 -6.92 1.57
C GLU A 89 9.09 -7.82 1.37
N ARG A 90 10.25 -7.24 1.06
CA ARG A 90 11.51 -8.00 0.95
C ARG A 90 11.91 -8.58 2.30
N GLU A 91 11.91 -7.78 3.36
CA GLU A 91 12.26 -8.23 4.70
C GLU A 91 11.26 -9.27 5.24
N LYS A 92 9.96 -9.06 4.99
CA LYS A 92 8.91 -10.05 5.30
C LYS A 92 9.21 -11.39 4.62
N ARG A 93 9.50 -11.39 3.31
CA ARG A 93 9.83 -12.62 2.56
C ARG A 93 11.10 -13.28 3.09
N ALA A 94 12.14 -12.51 3.38
CA ALA A 94 13.39 -13.03 3.94
C ALA A 94 13.15 -13.68 5.32
N LEU A 95 12.39 -13.03 6.19
CA LEU A 95 12.01 -13.56 7.49
C LEU A 95 11.18 -14.83 7.36
N THR A 96 10.14 -14.82 6.51
CA THR A 96 9.30 -16.00 6.28
C THR A 96 10.11 -17.18 5.78
N SER A 97 11.02 -16.97 4.83
CA SER A 97 11.87 -18.05 4.29
C SER A 97 12.83 -18.60 5.34
N SER A 98 13.34 -17.76 6.25
CA SER A 98 14.23 -18.22 7.33
C SER A 98 13.52 -19.07 8.38
N ILE A 99 12.22 -18.89 8.58
CA ILE A 99 11.40 -19.66 9.51
C ILE A 99 10.85 -20.94 8.87
N ARG A 100 10.58 -20.92 7.56
CA ARG A 100 9.93 -22.03 6.84
C ARG A 100 10.66 -23.36 6.99
N ALA A 101 11.94 -23.40 6.67
CA ALA A 101 12.71 -24.66 6.72
C ALA A 101 12.80 -25.25 8.13
N PRO A 102 13.10 -24.48 9.20
CA PRO A 102 13.00 -25.00 10.57
C PRO A 102 11.59 -25.49 10.94
N LEU A 103 10.54 -24.77 10.53
CA LEU A 103 9.16 -25.14 10.80
C LEU A 103 8.79 -26.49 10.15
N GLU A 104 9.16 -26.67 8.88
CA GLU A 104 8.95 -27.92 8.14
C GLU A 104 9.67 -29.10 8.82
N GLU A 105 10.89 -28.89 9.30
CA GLU A 105 11.64 -29.90 10.03
C GLU A 105 10.94 -30.33 11.34
N LYS A 106 10.49 -29.35 12.14
CA LYS A 106 9.76 -29.61 13.38
C LYS A 106 8.43 -30.30 13.10
N LEU A 107 7.70 -29.82 12.09
CA LEU A 107 6.42 -30.42 11.71
C LEU A 107 6.60 -31.89 11.25
N ARG A 108 7.63 -32.20 10.47
CA ARG A 108 7.95 -33.55 10.01
C ARG A 108 8.18 -34.51 11.19
N ARG A 109 8.72 -34.02 12.29
CA ARG A 109 8.87 -34.82 13.54
C ARG A 109 7.53 -35.32 14.05
N TYR A 110 6.47 -34.51 13.97
CA TYR A 110 5.16 -34.88 14.47
C TYR A 110 4.32 -35.64 13.45
N THR A 111 4.38 -35.24 12.17
CA THR A 111 3.60 -35.88 11.11
C THR A 111 3.97 -37.35 10.92
N ARG A 112 5.21 -37.76 11.18
CA ARG A 112 5.64 -39.18 11.13
C ARG A 112 4.82 -40.12 12.03
N HIS A 113 4.14 -39.59 13.06
CA HIS A 113 3.29 -40.40 13.93
C HIS A 113 1.93 -40.71 13.30
N LEU A 114 1.46 -39.89 12.38
CA LEU A 114 0.17 -40.08 11.72
C LEU A 114 0.29 -40.68 10.33
N PHE A 115 1.15 -40.08 9.51
CA PHE A 115 1.37 -40.46 8.12
C PHE A 115 2.61 -39.71 7.62
N GLU A 116 3.25 -40.22 6.58
CA GLU A 116 4.24 -39.41 5.86
C GLU A 116 3.51 -38.29 5.12
N ALA A 117 3.45 -37.12 5.75
CA ALA A 117 2.87 -35.95 5.13
C ALA A 117 3.91 -34.85 4.97
N GLU A 118 3.85 -34.20 3.84
CA GLU A 118 4.50 -32.93 3.57
C GLU A 118 3.45 -31.84 3.56
N VAL A 119 3.74 -30.75 4.23
CA VAL A 119 2.85 -29.57 4.30
C VAL A 119 3.57 -28.42 3.65
N GLU A 120 2.97 -27.88 2.59
CA GLU A 120 3.44 -26.67 1.95
C GLU A 120 2.86 -25.43 2.64
N PHE A 121 3.67 -24.41 2.76
CA PHE A 121 3.31 -23.15 3.41
C PHE A 121 3.23 -22.00 2.42
N GLY A 122 2.25 -21.14 2.61
CA GLY A 122 2.18 -19.82 1.94
C GLY A 122 3.21 -18.84 2.48
N ASP A 123 3.17 -17.61 1.94
CA ASP A 123 4.05 -16.52 2.38
C ASP A 123 3.71 -15.99 3.78
N ASP A 124 2.58 -16.36 4.33
CA ASP A 124 2.11 -16.06 5.68
C ASP A 124 2.39 -17.21 6.69
N LEU A 125 3.12 -18.25 6.24
CA LEU A 125 3.34 -19.50 6.99
C LEU A 125 2.06 -20.28 7.32
N ALA A 126 0.94 -19.99 6.67
CA ALA A 126 -0.25 -20.81 6.74
C ALA A 126 -0.11 -22.05 5.85
N PRO A 127 -0.62 -23.21 6.25
CA PRO A 127 -0.61 -24.40 5.42
C PRO A 127 -1.51 -24.21 4.19
N THR A 128 -0.97 -24.43 3.00
CA THR A 128 -1.70 -24.28 1.73
C THR A 128 -2.06 -25.63 1.12
N ARG A 129 -1.14 -26.58 1.19
CA ARG A 129 -1.31 -27.93 0.62
C ARG A 129 -0.76 -28.97 1.57
N VAL A 130 -1.40 -30.12 1.59
CA VAL A 130 -0.95 -31.29 2.34
C VAL A 130 -0.87 -32.45 1.37
N SER A 131 0.32 -33.01 1.17
CA SER A 131 0.50 -34.26 0.49
C SER A 131 0.67 -35.38 1.50
N ARG A 132 -0.09 -36.47 1.33
CA ARG A 132 -0.07 -37.62 2.19
C ARG A 132 0.36 -38.85 1.40
N ARG A 133 1.21 -39.66 1.94
CA ARG A 133 1.59 -40.92 1.35
C ARG A 133 0.96 -42.07 2.13
N PHE A 134 0.13 -42.86 1.47
CA PHE A 134 -0.43 -44.09 1.97
C PHE A 134 0.14 -45.25 1.15
N GLY A 135 1.23 -45.86 1.61
CA GLY A 135 1.94 -46.89 0.84
C GLY A 135 2.48 -46.34 -0.48
N GLN A 136 1.99 -46.85 -1.64
CA GLN A 136 2.40 -46.36 -2.97
C GLN A 136 1.53 -45.23 -3.53
N ALA A 137 0.42 -44.92 -2.90
CA ALA A 137 -0.46 -43.83 -3.34
C ALA A 137 -0.11 -42.51 -2.63
N ALA A 138 0.13 -41.48 -3.42
CA ALA A 138 0.25 -40.13 -2.91
C ALA A 138 -1.07 -39.40 -3.16
N GLU A 139 -1.65 -38.83 -2.13
CA GLU A 139 -2.85 -38.00 -2.23
C GLU A 139 -2.46 -36.55 -1.86
N GLU A 140 -2.71 -35.64 -2.78
CA GLU A 140 -2.51 -34.21 -2.57
C GLU A 140 -3.85 -33.52 -2.44
N ALA A 141 -3.99 -32.68 -1.43
CA ALA A 141 -5.16 -31.85 -1.23
C ALA A 141 -4.77 -30.46 -0.74
N THR A 142 -5.50 -29.44 -1.17
CA THR A 142 -5.40 -28.13 -0.57
C THR A 142 -5.92 -28.19 0.85
N PHE A 143 -5.32 -27.43 1.76
CA PHE A 143 -5.66 -27.48 3.20
C PHE A 143 -7.16 -27.28 3.45
N ASP A 144 -7.80 -26.36 2.69
CA ASP A 144 -9.23 -26.06 2.81
C ASP A 144 -10.15 -27.22 2.38
N LYS A 145 -9.65 -28.10 1.53
CA LYS A 145 -10.42 -29.30 1.05
C LYS A 145 -10.28 -30.51 1.96
N LEU A 146 -9.42 -30.44 2.97
CA LEU A 146 -9.32 -31.50 3.95
C LEU A 146 -10.59 -31.62 4.79
N SER A 147 -10.90 -32.83 5.26
CA SER A 147 -11.97 -33.04 6.25
C SER A 147 -11.70 -32.22 7.52
N TYR A 148 -12.73 -31.90 8.27
CA TYR A 148 -12.60 -31.10 9.49
C TYR A 148 -11.58 -31.72 10.46
N GLY A 149 -11.70 -33.03 10.76
CA GLY A 149 -10.76 -33.72 11.62
C GLY A 149 -9.32 -33.72 11.09
N ALA A 150 -9.12 -33.80 9.75
CA ALA A 150 -7.77 -33.75 9.18
C ALA A 150 -7.17 -32.34 9.30
N ARG A 151 -7.97 -31.28 9.12
CA ARG A 151 -7.52 -29.91 9.36
C ARG A 151 -7.15 -29.65 10.80
N GLU A 152 -7.97 -30.16 11.74
CA GLU A 152 -7.72 -30.08 13.17
C GLU A 152 -6.39 -30.78 13.55
N GLN A 153 -6.15 -31.98 13.03
CA GLN A 153 -4.91 -32.73 13.27
C GLN A 153 -3.68 -31.95 12.75
N VAL A 154 -3.69 -31.52 11.49
CA VAL A 154 -2.58 -30.75 10.91
C VAL A 154 -2.39 -29.44 11.66
N GLY A 155 -3.46 -28.73 12.01
CA GLY A 155 -3.42 -27.50 12.79
C GLY A 155 -2.81 -27.69 14.18
N LEU A 156 -3.13 -28.80 14.85
CA LEU A 156 -2.53 -29.14 16.15
C LEU A 156 -1.03 -29.42 16.00
N LEU A 157 -0.63 -30.31 15.06
CA LEU A 157 0.78 -30.62 14.82
C LEU A 157 1.60 -29.38 14.46
N LEU A 158 1.02 -28.45 13.71
CA LEU A 158 1.65 -27.18 13.37
C LEU A 158 1.87 -26.32 14.62
N ARG A 159 0.89 -26.26 15.55
CA ARG A 159 1.06 -25.55 16.83
C ARG A 159 2.18 -26.15 17.67
N LEU A 160 2.31 -27.50 17.72
CA LEU A 160 3.41 -28.16 18.40
C LEU A 160 4.77 -27.80 17.76
N ALA A 161 4.84 -27.76 16.41
CA ALA A 161 6.05 -27.37 15.70
C ALA A 161 6.44 -25.90 15.98
N TYR A 162 5.48 -24.97 16.03
CA TYR A 162 5.73 -23.59 16.44
C TYR A 162 6.20 -23.49 17.90
N ALA A 163 5.63 -24.29 18.80
CA ALA A 163 6.07 -24.32 20.19
C ALA A 163 7.53 -24.76 20.31
N ASP A 164 7.95 -25.79 19.53
CA ASP A 164 9.35 -26.23 19.46
C ASP A 164 10.27 -25.09 18.99
N LEU A 165 9.88 -24.33 17.94
CA LEU A 165 10.66 -23.17 17.46
C LEU A 165 10.79 -22.08 18.52
N LEU A 166 9.71 -21.78 19.23
CA LEU A 166 9.71 -20.78 20.29
C LEU A 166 10.58 -21.20 21.46
N ALA A 167 10.54 -22.49 21.84
CA ALA A 167 11.39 -23.04 22.90
C ALA A 167 12.87 -22.95 22.53
N GLU A 168 13.25 -23.26 21.29
CA GLU A 168 14.63 -23.12 20.80
C GLU A 168 15.10 -21.65 20.79
N ALA A 169 14.18 -20.71 20.57
CA ALA A 169 14.44 -19.29 20.69
C ALA A 169 14.48 -18.79 22.16
N GLY A 170 14.47 -19.69 23.15
CA GLY A 170 14.50 -19.35 24.56
C GLY A 170 13.16 -18.82 25.11
N ARG A 171 12.06 -19.07 24.43
CA ARG A 171 10.70 -18.65 24.80
C ARG A 171 9.82 -19.86 25.04
N PRO A 172 9.93 -20.52 26.21
CA PRO A 172 9.09 -21.68 26.53
C PRO A 172 7.62 -21.27 26.51
N THR A 173 6.79 -22.11 25.91
CA THR A 173 5.36 -21.90 25.73
C THR A 173 4.54 -22.91 26.49
N LEU A 174 3.44 -22.46 27.10
CA LEU A 174 2.37 -23.30 27.58
C LEU A 174 1.40 -23.58 26.43
N ILE A 175 1.08 -24.84 26.19
CA ILE A 175 0.12 -25.27 25.18
C ILE A 175 -1.20 -25.56 25.85
N LEU A 176 -2.24 -24.84 25.46
CA LEU A 176 -3.61 -25.04 25.92
C LEU A 176 -4.43 -25.68 24.81
N LEU A 177 -5.04 -26.83 25.09
CA LEU A 177 -5.90 -27.54 24.17
C LEU A 177 -7.30 -27.65 24.82
N ASP A 178 -8.30 -27.16 24.11
CA ASP A 178 -9.69 -27.20 24.56
C ASP A 178 -10.51 -28.02 23.57
N ASP A 179 -11.06 -29.13 24.06
CA ASP A 179 -11.80 -30.13 23.28
C ASP A 179 -11.14 -30.51 21.95
N ALA A 180 -9.82 -30.51 21.91
CA ALA A 180 -9.06 -30.88 20.71
C ALA A 180 -9.25 -32.36 20.37
N LEU A 181 -9.23 -32.67 19.06
CA LEU A 181 -9.31 -34.04 18.52
C LEU A 181 -10.69 -34.70 18.69
N VAL A 182 -11.74 -33.99 18.99
CA VAL A 182 -13.10 -34.54 19.11
C VAL A 182 -13.56 -35.21 17.83
N HIS A 183 -13.18 -34.67 16.66
CA HIS A 183 -13.55 -35.18 15.34
C HIS A 183 -12.54 -36.21 14.78
N THR A 184 -11.64 -36.73 15.62
CA THR A 184 -10.61 -37.68 15.19
C THR A 184 -11.08 -39.12 15.44
N ASP A 185 -10.94 -39.97 14.42
CA ASP A 185 -11.19 -41.41 14.55
C ASP A 185 -10.17 -42.09 15.48
N GLY A 186 -10.51 -43.33 15.98
CA GLY A 186 -9.73 -44.00 16.99
C GLY A 186 -8.26 -44.24 16.59
N ALA A 187 -7.99 -44.72 15.38
CA ALA A 187 -6.62 -45.02 14.96
C ALA A 187 -5.75 -43.75 14.83
N ARG A 188 -6.34 -42.68 14.32
CA ARG A 188 -5.67 -41.38 14.23
C ARG A 188 -5.53 -40.69 15.58
N LEU A 189 -6.49 -40.91 16.49
CA LEU A 189 -6.40 -40.41 17.86
C LEU A 189 -5.18 -40.96 18.57
N GLU A 190 -4.95 -42.31 18.45
CA GLU A 190 -3.76 -42.91 19.01
C GLU A 190 -2.44 -42.37 18.46
N ALA A 191 -2.41 -42.04 17.17
CA ALA A 191 -1.27 -41.39 16.56
C ALA A 191 -1.07 -39.97 17.09
N MET A 192 -2.16 -39.21 17.27
CA MET A 192 -2.12 -37.86 17.85
C MET A 192 -1.70 -37.88 19.31
N LYS A 193 -2.15 -38.85 20.11
CA LYS A 193 -1.68 -39.05 21.50
C LYS A 193 -0.16 -39.22 21.54
N ARG A 194 0.42 -40.03 20.64
CA ARG A 194 1.89 -40.19 20.53
C ARG A 194 2.59 -38.86 20.21
N ALA A 195 2.04 -38.07 19.32
CA ALA A 195 2.59 -36.76 19.01
C ALA A 195 2.52 -35.79 20.20
N LEU A 196 1.40 -35.80 20.95
CA LEU A 196 1.25 -35.02 22.17
C LEU A 196 2.24 -35.50 23.26
N TYR A 197 2.46 -36.81 23.39
CA TYR A 197 3.41 -37.36 24.35
C TYR A 197 4.85 -36.94 24.01
N ASP A 198 5.23 -37.00 22.73
CA ASP A 198 6.54 -36.51 22.27
C ASP A 198 6.70 -35.01 22.58
N ALA A 199 5.67 -34.19 22.34
CA ALA A 199 5.70 -32.77 22.66
C ALA A 199 5.77 -32.48 24.17
N ALA A 200 5.07 -33.27 24.99
CA ALA A 200 5.03 -33.12 26.45
C ALA A 200 6.40 -33.35 27.14
N THR A 201 7.36 -33.98 26.44
CA THR A 201 8.74 -34.06 26.92
C THR A 201 9.49 -32.73 26.93
N ARG A 202 8.99 -31.74 26.19
CA ARG A 202 9.61 -30.42 25.99
C ARG A 202 8.72 -29.26 26.41
N HIS A 203 7.41 -29.47 26.40
CA HIS A 203 6.42 -28.44 26.66
C HIS A 203 5.46 -28.83 27.77
N GLN A 204 4.98 -27.86 28.52
CA GLN A 204 3.83 -28.06 29.39
C GLN A 204 2.56 -27.99 28.54
N ILE A 205 1.75 -29.05 28.57
CA ILE A 205 0.48 -29.13 27.83
C ILE A 205 -0.65 -29.27 28.87
N LEU A 206 -1.64 -28.36 28.77
CA LEU A 206 -2.90 -28.49 29.49
C LEU A 206 -3.98 -28.88 28.50
N PHE A 207 -4.58 -30.03 28.71
CA PHE A 207 -5.62 -30.55 27.84
C PHE A 207 -6.95 -30.58 28.60
N PHE A 208 -7.90 -29.78 28.12
CA PHE A 208 -9.27 -29.76 28.62
C PHE A 208 -10.15 -30.55 27.68
N THR A 209 -11.01 -31.41 28.22
CA THR A 209 -11.93 -32.21 27.41
C THR A 209 -13.19 -32.55 28.17
N CYS A 210 -14.31 -32.60 27.47
CA CYS A 210 -15.56 -33.14 27.94
C CYS A 210 -15.70 -34.67 27.72
N HIS A 211 -14.68 -35.30 27.08
CA HIS A 211 -14.59 -36.73 26.78
C HIS A 211 -13.36 -37.40 27.42
N PRO A 212 -13.26 -37.40 28.76
CA PRO A 212 -12.05 -37.88 29.43
C PRO A 212 -11.75 -39.36 29.11
N GLU A 213 -12.78 -40.17 28.88
CA GLU A 213 -12.67 -41.59 28.53
C GLU A 213 -11.83 -41.88 27.27
N ARG A 214 -11.74 -40.92 26.38
CA ARG A 214 -10.92 -41.04 25.17
C ARG A 214 -9.43 -40.88 25.42
N PHE A 215 -9.06 -40.37 26.60
CA PHE A 215 -7.70 -39.98 26.97
C PHE A 215 -7.19 -40.65 28.27
N ASP A 216 -7.95 -41.60 28.82
CA ASP A 216 -7.61 -42.32 30.07
C ASP A 216 -6.29 -43.11 30.00
N ASP A 217 -5.89 -43.49 28.78
CA ASP A 217 -4.66 -44.21 28.49
C ASP A 217 -3.41 -43.33 28.34
N LEU A 218 -3.54 -42.00 28.43
CA LEU A 218 -2.38 -41.10 28.40
C LEU A 218 -1.46 -41.23 29.62
N GLY A 219 -1.88 -41.91 30.68
CA GLY A 219 -1.08 -42.12 31.89
C GLY A 219 -0.75 -40.85 32.66
N VAL A 220 -1.48 -39.77 32.44
CA VAL A 220 -1.35 -38.48 33.13
C VAL A 220 -2.50 -38.29 34.12
N PRO A 221 -2.27 -37.57 35.26
CA PRO A 221 -3.33 -37.34 36.22
C PRO A 221 -4.44 -36.48 35.65
N ALA A 222 -5.65 -37.02 35.54
CA ALA A 222 -6.85 -36.25 35.21
C ALA A 222 -7.41 -35.54 36.46
N ARG A 223 -7.87 -34.32 36.29
CA ARG A 223 -8.58 -33.56 37.34
C ARG A 223 -9.92 -33.11 36.80
N SER A 224 -10.99 -33.43 37.55
CA SER A 224 -12.33 -32.89 37.23
C SER A 224 -12.42 -31.43 37.65
N LEU A 225 -12.82 -30.56 36.72
CA LEU A 225 -13.12 -29.15 36.97
C LEU A 225 -14.65 -29.01 37.12
N LEU A 226 -15.12 -28.74 38.33
CA LEU A 226 -16.50 -28.36 38.57
C LEU A 226 -16.61 -26.85 38.38
N LEU A 227 -17.27 -26.43 37.32
CA LEU A 227 -17.66 -25.01 37.16
C LEU A 227 -18.84 -24.75 38.07
N GLU A 228 -18.65 -24.00 39.15
CA GLU A 228 -19.77 -23.45 39.93
C GLU A 228 -20.53 -22.49 39.00
N ARG A 229 -21.75 -22.86 38.63
CA ARG A 229 -22.68 -21.94 37.99
C ARG A 229 -23.01 -20.86 39.00
N ASN A 230 -22.38 -19.68 38.89
CA ASN A 230 -22.93 -18.49 39.52
C ASN A 230 -24.32 -18.28 38.92
N ALA A 231 -25.34 -18.65 39.67
CA ALA A 231 -26.72 -18.27 39.39
C ALA A 231 -26.79 -16.73 39.49
N ALA A 232 -26.93 -16.06 38.35
CA ALA A 232 -27.34 -14.66 38.28
C ALA A 232 -28.82 -14.54 38.33
#